data_07a45ef30fd7180843552b5156e72895
#
_entry.id   07a45ef30fd7180843552b5156e72895
#
_cell.length_a   1.000
_cell.length_b   1.000
_cell.length_c   1.000
_cell.angle_alpha   90.00
_cell.angle_beta   90.00
_cell.angle_gamma   90.00
#
_symmetry.space_group_name_H-M   'P 1'
#
loop_
_entity.id
_entity.type
_entity.pdbx_description
1 polymer ?
#
loop_
_entity_poly.entity_id
_entity_poly.type
_entity_poly.pdbx_seq_one_letter_code
_entity_poly.pdbx_strand_id
1 'polypeptide(L)'
;MAREVRDSGEPLQLNAVAHRANVGVGTVYRHFASAQALREGLVEHQFADLIALAARVTRLRDPVAALREFMAHALALYAADEAFATITTAPTLERSETAALRDELAAAFDRLVQSSAGSLRPGLDATDLLLLLCGIGYSARMRPDKATDYLRAMLDGILADDE
;
A
#
# COMPACT_ATOMS: atom_id res chain seq x y z
N MET A 1 12.19 -13.34 -9.93
CA MET A 1 11.69 -14.45 -9.11
C MET A 1 10.49 -14.08 -8.24
N ALA A 2 10.55 -13.08 -7.36
CA ALA A 2 9.35 -12.64 -6.59
C ALA A 2 8.22 -12.07 -7.48
N ARG A 3 8.52 -11.43 -8.61
CA ARG A 3 7.54 -10.94 -9.59
C ARG A 3 6.79 -12.06 -10.32
N GLU A 4 7.47 -13.13 -10.74
CA GLU A 4 6.85 -14.24 -11.49
C GLU A 4 5.88 -15.07 -10.65
N VAL A 5 6.07 -15.14 -9.34
CA VAL A 5 5.15 -15.83 -8.40
C VAL A 5 3.87 -15.02 -8.19
N ARG A 6 3.89 -13.71 -8.38
CA ARG A 6 2.74 -12.81 -8.22
C ARG A 6 1.80 -12.80 -9.42
N ASP A 7 2.32 -13.01 -10.64
CA ASP A 7 1.57 -12.79 -11.90
C ASP A 7 0.83 -14.03 -12.44
N SER A 8 0.96 -15.21 -11.81
CA SER A 8 0.48 -16.46 -12.41
C SER A 8 -1.00 -16.76 -12.25
N GLY A 9 -1.82 -15.93 -11.59
CA GLY A 9 -3.28 -16.14 -11.44
C GLY A 9 -3.69 -17.48 -10.78
N GLU A 10 -2.73 -18.41 -10.59
CA GLU A 10 -2.95 -19.68 -9.91
C GLU A 10 -2.86 -19.50 -8.38
N PRO A 11 -3.63 -20.29 -7.61
CA PRO A 11 -3.51 -20.25 -6.16
C PRO A 11 -2.04 -20.53 -5.75
N LEU A 12 -1.44 -19.61 -5.03
CA LEU A 12 -0.06 -19.70 -4.58
C LEU A 12 0.13 -20.95 -3.72
N GLN A 13 0.81 -21.95 -4.26
CA GLN A 13 1.11 -23.19 -3.55
C GLN A 13 2.53 -23.14 -3.00
N LEU A 14 2.69 -23.30 -1.68
CA LEU A 14 4.00 -23.28 -1.02
C LEU A 14 4.98 -24.29 -1.60
N ASN A 15 4.49 -25.47 -2.01
CA ASN A 15 5.29 -26.50 -2.66
C ASN A 15 5.86 -26.02 -4.00
N ALA A 16 5.05 -25.37 -4.83
CA ALA A 16 5.49 -24.83 -6.12
C ALA A 16 6.53 -23.71 -5.92
N VAL A 17 6.34 -22.87 -4.90
CA VAL A 17 7.32 -21.85 -4.52
C VAL A 17 8.64 -22.47 -4.08
N ALA A 18 8.61 -23.49 -3.22
CA ALA A 18 9.80 -24.22 -2.79
C ALA A 18 10.58 -24.78 -3.97
N HIS A 19 9.90 -25.44 -4.90
CA HIS A 19 10.53 -25.99 -6.11
C HIS A 19 11.17 -24.91 -6.99
N ARG A 20 10.45 -23.80 -7.26
CA ARG A 20 10.96 -22.70 -8.09
C ARG A 20 12.14 -21.99 -7.41
N ALA A 21 12.12 -21.87 -6.10
CA ALA A 21 13.20 -21.25 -5.32
C ALA A 21 14.39 -22.20 -5.08
N ASN A 22 14.27 -23.47 -5.48
CA ASN A 22 15.25 -24.52 -5.21
C ASN A 22 15.59 -24.64 -3.72
N VAL A 23 14.56 -24.58 -2.85
CA VAL A 23 14.69 -24.77 -1.41
C VAL A 23 13.82 -25.95 -0.95
N GLY A 24 14.18 -26.54 0.19
CA GLY A 24 13.38 -27.65 0.74
C GLY A 24 11.96 -27.18 1.12
N VAL A 25 10.95 -27.97 0.78
CA VAL A 25 9.55 -27.69 1.13
C VAL A 25 9.39 -27.44 2.64
N GLY A 26 10.03 -28.24 3.48
CA GLY A 26 10.03 -28.05 4.94
C GLY A 26 10.66 -26.73 5.41
N THR A 27 11.56 -26.15 4.62
CA THR A 27 12.13 -24.83 4.91
C THR A 27 11.09 -23.74 4.68
N VAL A 28 10.33 -23.82 3.57
CA VAL A 28 9.26 -22.85 3.29
C VAL A 28 8.17 -22.92 4.36
N TYR A 29 7.73 -24.11 4.75
CA TYR A 29 6.70 -24.28 5.80
C TYR A 29 7.14 -23.84 7.19
N ARG A 30 8.46 -23.83 7.48
CA ARG A 30 8.97 -23.27 8.75
C ARG A 30 8.88 -21.74 8.81
N HIS A 31 8.96 -21.08 7.67
CA HIS A 31 8.90 -19.61 7.61
C HIS A 31 7.49 -19.08 7.33
N PHE A 32 6.69 -19.85 6.60
CA PHE A 32 5.35 -19.44 6.19
C PHE A 32 4.36 -20.59 6.42
N ALA A 33 3.48 -20.40 7.40
CA ALA A 33 2.49 -21.42 7.76
C ALA A 33 1.45 -21.65 6.66
N SER A 34 1.22 -20.66 5.80
CA SER A 34 0.20 -20.68 4.75
C SER A 34 0.64 -19.89 3.52
N ALA A 35 -0.11 -20.02 2.42
CA ALA A 35 0.05 -19.19 1.24
C ALA A 35 -0.26 -17.70 1.54
N GLN A 36 -1.17 -17.44 2.46
CA GLN A 36 -1.49 -16.09 2.93
C GLN A 36 -0.28 -15.48 3.66
N ALA A 37 0.31 -16.19 4.63
CA ALA A 37 1.50 -15.75 5.33
C ALA A 37 2.68 -15.47 4.38
N LEU A 38 2.83 -16.27 3.31
CA LEU A 38 3.84 -16.01 2.29
C LEU A 38 3.56 -14.72 1.50
N ARG A 39 2.30 -14.49 1.07
CA ARG A 39 1.93 -13.24 0.38
C ARG A 39 2.19 -12.03 1.26
N GLU A 40 1.85 -12.10 2.53
CA GLU A 40 2.12 -11.07 3.52
C GLU A 40 3.62 -10.76 3.60
N GLY A 41 4.45 -11.77 3.81
CA GLY A 41 5.91 -11.58 3.87
C GLY A 41 6.52 -11.00 2.59
N LEU A 42 5.93 -11.30 1.42
CA LEU A 42 6.40 -10.76 0.14
C LEU A 42 6.16 -9.27 -0.04
N VAL A 43 5.18 -8.70 0.66
CA VAL A 43 4.83 -7.27 0.55
C VAL A 43 5.31 -6.42 1.74
N GLU A 44 5.93 -7.02 2.76
CA GLU A 44 6.43 -6.30 3.93
C GLU A 44 7.41 -5.18 3.58
N HIS A 45 8.27 -5.38 2.57
CA HIS A 45 9.20 -4.36 2.10
C HIS A 45 8.48 -3.11 1.57
N GLN A 46 7.31 -3.26 0.94
CA GLN A 46 6.53 -2.14 0.40
C GLN A 46 5.90 -1.31 1.53
N PHE A 47 5.46 -1.95 2.62
CA PHE A 47 5.05 -1.24 3.84
C PHE A 47 6.21 -0.42 4.41
N ALA A 48 7.39 -1.04 4.56
CA ALA A 48 8.58 -0.36 5.07
C ALA A 48 9.00 0.82 4.19
N ASP A 49 8.94 0.67 2.86
CA ASP A 49 9.25 1.74 1.91
C ASP A 49 8.26 2.93 2.04
N LEU A 50 6.97 2.66 2.20
CA LEU A 50 5.96 3.71 2.41
C LEU A 50 6.10 4.39 3.77
N ILE A 51 6.44 3.66 4.83
CA ILE A 51 6.75 4.23 6.15
C ILE A 51 7.94 5.19 6.05
N ALA A 52 9.02 4.75 5.40
CA ALA A 52 10.20 5.57 5.16
C ALA A 52 9.88 6.82 4.31
N LEU A 53 9.04 6.66 3.29
CA LEU A 53 8.55 7.76 2.47
C LEU A 53 7.76 8.76 3.32
N ALA A 54 6.79 8.31 4.12
CA ALA A 54 6.01 9.18 5.01
C ALA A 54 6.91 9.99 5.95
N ALA A 55 7.89 9.34 6.57
CA ALA A 55 8.86 10.02 7.43
C ALA A 55 9.72 11.05 6.69
N ARG A 56 10.02 10.81 5.40
CA ARG A 56 10.77 11.75 4.56
C ARG A 56 9.94 12.95 4.15
N VAL A 57 8.71 12.71 3.63
CA VAL A 57 7.87 13.81 3.12
C VAL A 57 7.32 14.71 4.23
N THR A 58 7.10 14.17 5.44
CA THR A 58 6.68 14.98 6.60
C THR A 58 7.69 16.09 6.96
N ARG A 59 8.93 16.02 6.46
CA ARG A 59 9.94 17.06 6.64
C ARG A 59 9.86 18.18 5.60
N LEU A 60 9.03 18.05 4.59
CA LEU A 60 8.81 19.08 3.59
C LEU A 60 8.12 20.29 4.24
N ARG A 61 8.43 21.50 3.73
CA ARG A 61 7.82 22.73 4.23
C ARG A 61 6.36 22.88 3.83
N ASP A 62 5.98 22.25 2.71
CA ASP A 62 4.63 22.27 2.16
C ASP A 62 3.94 20.94 2.48
N PRO A 63 2.98 20.94 3.44
CA PRO A 63 2.26 19.73 3.82
C PRO A 63 1.41 19.16 2.68
N VAL A 64 0.87 20.02 1.80
CA VAL A 64 0.06 19.58 0.64
C VAL A 64 0.94 18.87 -0.37
N ALA A 65 2.14 19.39 -0.65
CA ALA A 65 3.10 18.72 -1.52
C ALA A 65 3.55 17.39 -0.91
N ALA A 66 3.75 17.32 0.41
CA ALA A 66 4.07 16.08 1.11
C ALA A 66 2.97 15.02 0.94
N LEU A 67 1.71 15.40 1.16
CA LEU A 67 0.56 14.52 0.98
C LEU A 67 0.44 14.03 -0.47
N ARG A 68 0.57 14.94 -1.45
CA ARG A 68 0.53 14.60 -2.88
C ARG A 68 1.62 13.60 -3.26
N GLU A 69 2.85 13.80 -2.79
CA GLU A 69 3.97 12.90 -3.08
C GLU A 69 3.73 11.51 -2.48
N PHE A 70 3.28 11.44 -1.23
CA PHE A 70 2.97 10.17 -0.58
C PHE A 70 1.86 9.41 -1.33
N MET A 71 0.75 10.08 -1.62
CA MET A 71 -0.39 9.44 -2.28
C MET A 71 -0.07 8.99 -3.71
N ALA A 72 0.77 9.71 -4.43
CA ALA A 72 1.22 9.30 -5.76
C ALA A 72 2.04 7.99 -5.71
N HIS A 73 2.94 7.85 -4.74
CA HIS A 73 3.72 6.63 -4.55
C HIS A 73 2.84 5.46 -4.08
N ALA A 74 1.95 5.70 -3.12
CA ALA A 74 1.03 4.68 -2.63
C ALA A 74 0.11 4.18 -3.75
N LEU A 75 -0.45 5.09 -4.58
CA LEU A 75 -1.26 4.71 -5.74
C LEU A 75 -0.46 3.88 -6.75
N ALA A 76 0.79 4.25 -7.03
CA ALA A 76 1.65 3.50 -7.94
C ALA A 76 1.87 2.05 -7.46
N LEU A 77 2.10 1.85 -6.17
CA LEU A 77 2.22 0.51 -5.57
C LEU A 77 0.91 -0.26 -5.66
N TYR A 78 -0.21 0.36 -5.31
CA TYR A 78 -1.54 -0.25 -5.41
C TYR A 78 -1.89 -0.69 -6.84
N ALA A 79 -1.54 0.13 -7.82
CA ALA A 79 -1.80 -0.17 -9.22
C ALA A 79 -0.88 -1.28 -9.76
N ALA A 80 0.37 -1.32 -9.29
CA ALA A 80 1.39 -2.25 -9.80
C ALA A 80 1.38 -3.62 -9.13
N ASP A 81 0.89 -3.73 -7.89
CA ASP A 81 0.99 -4.96 -7.09
C ASP A 81 -0.37 -5.31 -6.44
N GLU A 82 -1.03 -6.32 -7.03
CA GLU A 82 -2.31 -6.82 -6.53
C GLU A 82 -2.18 -7.46 -5.14
N ALA A 83 -1.05 -8.11 -4.84
CA ALA A 83 -0.83 -8.71 -3.52
C ALA A 83 -0.75 -7.62 -2.45
N PHE A 84 0.01 -6.54 -2.72
CA PHE A 84 0.08 -5.39 -1.81
C PHE A 84 -1.30 -4.76 -1.58
N ALA A 85 -2.06 -4.51 -2.66
CA ALA A 85 -3.40 -3.95 -2.55
C ALA A 85 -4.35 -4.84 -1.72
N THR A 86 -4.29 -6.17 -1.93
CA THR A 86 -5.10 -7.14 -1.20
C THR A 86 -4.72 -7.20 0.29
N ILE A 87 -3.42 -7.25 0.60
CA ILE A 87 -2.94 -7.33 1.98
C ILE A 87 -3.21 -6.04 2.76
N THR A 88 -3.06 -4.88 2.13
CA THR A 88 -3.33 -3.59 2.79
C THR A 88 -4.79 -3.47 3.26
N THR A 89 -5.75 -4.02 2.50
CA THR A 89 -7.18 -3.97 2.80
C THR A 89 -7.71 -5.24 3.47
N ALA A 90 -6.86 -6.24 3.73
CA ALA A 90 -7.28 -7.48 4.35
C ALA A 90 -7.85 -7.25 5.77
N PRO A 91 -9.00 -7.83 6.12
CA PRO A 91 -9.60 -7.67 7.44
C PRO A 91 -8.74 -8.29 8.54
N THR A 92 -8.02 -9.36 8.21
CA THR A 92 -7.14 -10.08 9.13
C THR A 92 -5.82 -10.41 8.46
N LEU A 93 -4.74 -10.40 9.23
CA LEU A 93 -3.41 -10.81 8.81
C LEU A 93 -2.96 -11.98 9.67
N GLU A 94 -2.21 -12.91 9.07
CA GLU A 94 -1.68 -14.09 9.76
C GLU A 94 -0.32 -13.81 10.41
N ARG A 95 0.46 -12.87 9.83
CA ARG A 95 1.79 -12.53 10.33
C ARG A 95 1.72 -11.28 11.21
N SER A 96 2.26 -11.40 12.42
CA SER A 96 2.37 -10.29 13.36
C SER A 96 3.27 -9.17 12.84
N GLU A 97 4.32 -9.52 12.09
CA GLU A 97 5.24 -8.57 11.47
C GLU A 97 4.53 -7.70 10.43
N THR A 98 3.73 -8.32 9.56
CA THR A 98 2.94 -7.60 8.55
C THR A 98 1.87 -6.72 9.21
N ALA A 99 1.21 -7.22 10.26
CA ALA A 99 0.24 -6.45 11.02
C ALA A 99 0.89 -5.21 11.65
N ALA A 100 2.06 -5.37 12.29
CA ALA A 100 2.79 -4.26 12.89
C ALA A 100 3.21 -3.20 11.85
N LEU A 101 3.68 -3.62 10.69
CA LEU A 101 4.05 -2.70 9.60
C LEU A 101 2.83 -1.95 9.05
N ARG A 102 1.69 -2.62 8.92
CA ARG A 102 0.44 -1.98 8.49
C ARG A 102 -0.02 -0.93 9.48
N ASP A 103 0.02 -1.24 10.78
CA ASP A 103 -0.37 -0.31 11.83
C ASP A 103 0.61 0.89 11.92
N GLU A 104 1.91 0.65 11.74
CA GLU A 104 2.91 1.71 11.67
C GLU A 104 2.70 2.63 10.46
N LEU A 105 2.39 2.06 9.29
CA LEU A 105 2.06 2.82 8.09
C LEU A 105 0.80 3.67 8.30
N ALA A 106 -0.24 3.09 8.90
CA ALA A 106 -1.48 3.82 9.21
C ALA A 106 -1.20 5.02 10.13
N ALA A 107 -0.41 4.81 11.20
CA ALA A 107 -0.02 5.89 12.09
C ALA A 107 0.86 6.96 11.42
N ALA A 108 1.75 6.54 10.50
CA ALA A 108 2.57 7.49 9.74
C ALA A 108 1.74 8.32 8.76
N PHE A 109 0.77 7.70 8.10
CA PHE A 109 -0.15 8.38 7.20
C PHE A 109 -1.09 9.33 7.96
N ASP A 110 -1.62 8.93 9.11
CA ASP A 110 -2.44 9.78 9.96
C ASP A 110 -1.69 11.08 10.35
N ARG A 111 -0.43 10.97 10.79
CA ARG A 111 0.41 12.15 11.07
C ARG A 111 0.58 13.06 9.85
N LEU A 112 0.75 12.49 8.66
CA LEU A 112 0.87 13.24 7.43
C LEU A 112 -0.42 13.99 7.10
N VAL A 113 -1.56 13.35 7.23
CA VAL A 113 -2.89 13.94 7.03
C VAL A 113 -3.13 15.06 8.04
N GLN A 114 -2.82 14.84 9.33
CA GLN A 114 -2.93 15.86 10.38
C GLN A 114 -2.07 17.10 10.07
N SER A 115 -0.85 16.93 9.54
CA SER A 115 -0.02 18.04 9.15
C SER A 115 -0.60 18.87 8.00
N SER A 116 -1.48 18.29 7.20
CA SER A 116 -2.17 18.90 6.05
C SER A 116 -3.60 19.35 6.37
N ALA A 117 -4.07 19.19 7.62
CA ALA A 117 -5.48 19.35 8.00
C ALA A 117 -6.06 20.73 7.65
N GLY A 118 -5.23 21.80 7.75
CA GLY A 118 -5.66 23.16 7.39
C GLY A 118 -5.92 23.38 5.90
N SER A 119 -5.44 22.47 5.06
CA SER A 119 -5.61 22.51 3.60
C SER A 119 -6.58 21.43 3.08
N LEU A 120 -7.18 20.65 3.98
CA LEU A 120 -8.16 19.63 3.62
C LEU A 120 -9.58 20.14 3.82
N ARG A 121 -10.51 19.66 3.00
CA ARG A 121 -11.93 19.92 3.22
C ARG A 121 -12.38 19.37 4.57
N PRO A 122 -13.17 20.14 5.35
CA PRO A 122 -13.64 19.71 6.66
C PRO A 122 -14.38 18.37 6.62
N GLY A 123 -14.14 17.53 7.63
CA GLY A 123 -14.84 16.26 7.80
C GLY A 123 -14.15 15.06 7.14
N LEU A 124 -13.00 15.25 6.50
CA LEU A 124 -12.18 14.14 5.99
C LEU A 124 -11.06 13.80 6.96
N ASP A 125 -10.86 12.52 7.21
CA ASP A 125 -9.76 12.00 8.02
C ASP A 125 -8.84 11.05 7.21
N ALA A 126 -7.81 10.53 7.87
CA ALA A 126 -6.86 9.62 7.23
C ALA A 126 -7.52 8.33 6.73
N THR A 127 -8.57 7.86 7.41
CA THR A 127 -9.31 6.67 7.00
C THR A 127 -10.07 6.92 5.70
N ASP A 128 -10.73 8.07 5.59
CA ASP A 128 -11.44 8.47 4.37
C ASP A 128 -10.49 8.57 3.19
N LEU A 129 -9.34 9.22 3.37
CA LEU A 129 -8.33 9.36 2.34
C LEU A 129 -7.77 8.01 1.90
N LEU A 130 -7.56 7.09 2.85
CA LEU A 130 -7.10 5.73 2.54
C LEU A 130 -8.14 4.97 1.72
N LEU A 131 -9.42 5.03 2.09
CA LEU A 131 -10.51 4.37 1.37
C LEU A 131 -10.65 4.92 -0.05
N LEU A 132 -10.56 6.24 -0.22
CA LEU A 132 -10.57 6.89 -1.53
C LEU A 132 -9.36 6.43 -2.36
N LEU A 133 -8.17 6.38 -1.76
CA LEU A 133 -6.96 5.90 -2.42
C LEU A 133 -7.09 4.44 -2.88
N CYS A 134 -7.67 3.57 -2.05
CA CYS A 134 -7.95 2.17 -2.41
C CYS A 134 -8.91 2.09 -3.61
N GLY A 135 -9.96 2.92 -3.62
CA GLY A 135 -10.94 2.98 -4.72
C GLY A 135 -10.30 3.40 -6.04
N ILE A 136 -9.51 4.48 -6.05
CA ILE A 136 -8.81 4.91 -7.26
C ILE A 136 -7.69 3.94 -7.64
N GLY A 137 -7.05 3.26 -6.67
CA GLY A 137 -6.07 2.22 -6.92
C GLY A 137 -6.65 1.04 -7.68
N TYR A 138 -7.85 0.60 -7.33
CA TYR A 138 -8.59 -0.40 -8.11
C TYR A 138 -8.86 0.10 -9.54
N SER A 139 -9.34 1.34 -9.68
CA SER A 139 -9.61 1.97 -10.99
C SER A 139 -8.33 2.10 -11.82
N ALA A 140 -7.21 2.43 -11.21
CA ALA A 140 -5.91 2.55 -11.85
C ALA A 140 -5.38 1.20 -12.36
N ARG A 141 -5.68 0.09 -11.69
CA ARG A 141 -5.37 -1.25 -12.23
C ARG A 141 -6.16 -1.57 -13.49
N MET A 142 -7.42 -1.17 -13.55
CA MET A 142 -8.25 -1.34 -14.75
C MET A 142 -7.85 -0.40 -15.88
N ARG A 143 -7.37 0.80 -15.56
CA ARG A 143 -6.99 1.85 -16.50
C ARG A 143 -5.68 2.52 -16.07
N PRO A 144 -4.52 1.85 -16.26
CA PRO A 144 -3.23 2.39 -15.84
C PRO A 144 -2.86 3.73 -16.49
N ASP A 145 -3.33 3.95 -17.72
CA ASP A 145 -3.19 5.21 -18.48
C ASP A 145 -3.88 6.41 -17.78
N LYS A 146 -4.82 6.14 -16.87
CA LYS A 146 -5.61 7.14 -16.14
C LYS A 146 -5.23 7.34 -14.67
N ALA A 147 -4.27 6.61 -14.17
CA ALA A 147 -3.91 6.64 -12.74
C ALA A 147 -3.61 8.06 -12.23
N THR A 148 -2.84 8.85 -12.99
CA THR A 148 -2.52 10.25 -12.66
C THR A 148 -3.75 11.15 -12.68
N ASP A 149 -4.66 10.95 -13.65
CA ASP A 149 -5.89 11.74 -13.75
C ASP A 149 -6.82 11.45 -12.57
N TYR A 150 -6.95 10.16 -12.16
CA TYR A 150 -7.74 9.76 -11.00
C TYR A 150 -7.19 10.38 -9.71
N LEU A 151 -5.87 10.32 -9.52
CA LEU A 151 -5.24 10.93 -8.34
C LEU A 151 -5.47 12.43 -8.31
N ARG A 152 -5.29 13.11 -9.44
CA ARG A 152 -5.51 14.55 -9.55
C ARG A 152 -6.96 14.90 -9.18
N ALA A 153 -7.93 14.25 -9.79
CA ALA A 153 -9.35 14.49 -9.52
C ALA A 153 -9.71 14.28 -8.04
N MET A 154 -9.13 13.23 -7.41
CA MET A 154 -9.30 12.99 -5.98
C MET A 154 -8.69 14.12 -5.15
N LEU A 155 -7.43 14.49 -5.42
CA LEU A 155 -6.72 15.52 -4.66
C LEU A 155 -7.39 16.89 -4.79
N ASP A 156 -7.83 17.27 -5.99
CA ASP A 156 -8.58 18.50 -6.21
C ASP A 156 -9.94 18.49 -5.48
N GLY A 157 -10.54 17.30 -5.30
CA GLY A 157 -11.79 17.13 -4.55
C GLY A 157 -11.64 17.17 -3.04
N ILE A 158 -10.49 16.78 -2.48
CA ILE A 158 -10.26 16.73 -1.03
C ILE A 158 -9.50 17.95 -0.49
N LEU A 159 -8.77 18.67 -1.32
CA LEU A 159 -8.11 19.92 -0.92
C LEU A 159 -9.13 21.06 -0.88
N ALA A 160 -9.00 21.93 0.10
CA ALA A 160 -9.74 23.18 0.14
C ALA A 160 -9.25 24.10 -0.97
N ASP A 161 -10.18 24.84 -1.58
CA ASP A 161 -9.82 25.88 -2.52
C ASP A 161 -9.04 26.96 -1.77
N ASP A 162 -7.92 27.44 -2.32
CA ASP A 162 -7.21 28.62 -1.79
C ASP A 162 -8.16 29.82 -1.92
N GLU A 163 -8.66 30.35 -0.79
CA GLU A 163 -9.43 31.60 -0.75
C GLU A 163 -8.55 32.81 -1.00
#